data_65c0d1adb59496916da53e4d414460e0
#
_entry.id   65c0d1adb59496916da53e4d414460e0
#
_cell.length_a   1.000
_cell.length_b   1.000
_cell.length_c   1.000
_cell.angle_alpha   90.00
_cell.angle_beta   90.00
_cell.angle_gamma   90.00
#
_symmetry.space_group_name_H-M   'P 1'
#
loop_
_entity.id
_entity.type
_entity.pdbx_description
1 polymer ?
#
loop_
_entity_poly.entity_id
_entity_poly.type
_entity_poly.pdbx_seq_one_letter_code
_entity_poly.pdbx_strand_id
1 'polypeptide(L)'
;MSHHIPSVSWQQARQILHEQGLEIAHHVKTESLPLLATIDHYLADDVYSMMPVPHYSSSAMDGYAVAGAPPWRLVTPAYPEDSRANIHRLTVPIAPGEATPILTGGLLSEGAEAIVREEHSRLYEGAEASSRPGVAAHLETQSSIHYLDMAEGFEPPAPGADIRHAGV
;
A
#
# COMPACT_ATOMS: atom_id res chain seq x y z
N MET A 1 -39.70 44.18 0.77
CA MET A 1 -40.15 42.92 1.42
C MET A 1 -38.93 42.03 1.59
N SER A 2 -38.52 41.86 2.85
CA SER A 2 -37.36 40.98 3.15
C SER A 2 -37.85 39.54 3.11
N HIS A 3 -37.39 38.77 2.12
CA HIS A 3 -37.64 37.32 2.07
C HIS A 3 -36.82 36.65 3.17
N HIS A 4 -37.47 36.32 4.27
CA HIS A 4 -36.85 35.52 5.30
C HIS A 4 -36.70 34.07 4.76
N ILE A 5 -35.50 33.68 4.42
CA ILE A 5 -35.20 32.30 4.07
C ILE A 5 -35.11 31.51 5.38
N PRO A 6 -36.01 30.54 5.62
CA PRO A 6 -35.93 29.75 6.86
C PRO A 6 -34.61 29.00 6.91
N SER A 7 -33.87 29.14 8.00
CA SER A 7 -32.67 28.36 8.24
C SER A 7 -33.08 26.94 8.64
N VAL A 8 -32.48 25.95 7.97
CA VAL A 8 -32.61 24.52 8.29
C VAL A 8 -31.31 23.99 8.82
N SER A 9 -31.34 22.94 9.65
CA SER A 9 -30.15 22.28 10.10
C SER A 9 -29.44 21.60 8.92
N TRP A 10 -28.11 21.33 9.05
CA TRP A 10 -27.34 20.59 8.04
C TRP A 10 -27.97 19.24 7.67
N GLN A 11 -28.42 18.47 8.66
CA GLN A 11 -29.08 17.18 8.46
C GLN A 11 -30.39 17.33 7.65
N GLN A 12 -31.20 18.32 7.97
CA GLN A 12 -32.44 18.62 7.24
C GLN A 12 -32.15 19.05 5.80
N ALA A 13 -31.17 19.92 5.58
CA ALA A 13 -30.78 20.36 4.24
C ALA A 13 -30.34 19.18 3.38
N ARG A 14 -29.51 18.30 3.94
CA ARG A 14 -29.03 17.10 3.25
C ARG A 14 -30.18 16.14 2.91
N GLN A 15 -31.12 15.94 3.82
CA GLN A 15 -32.27 15.08 3.58
C GLN A 15 -33.17 15.64 2.48
N ILE A 16 -33.47 16.93 2.50
CA ILE A 16 -34.29 17.60 1.47
C ILE A 16 -33.62 17.44 0.09
N LEU A 17 -32.33 17.71 -0.01
CA LEU A 17 -31.58 17.55 -1.27
C LEU A 17 -31.57 16.10 -1.76
N HIS A 18 -31.44 15.15 -0.85
CA HIS A 18 -31.47 13.73 -1.19
C HIS A 18 -32.85 13.31 -1.74
N GLU A 19 -33.92 13.69 -1.07
CA GLU A 19 -35.28 13.41 -1.50
C GLU A 19 -35.62 14.05 -2.86
N GLN A 20 -35.20 15.30 -3.07
CA GLN A 20 -35.34 15.97 -4.37
C GLN A 20 -34.53 15.30 -5.46
N GLY A 21 -33.30 14.85 -5.12
CA GLY A 21 -32.45 14.11 -6.04
C GLY A 21 -33.08 12.79 -6.48
N LEU A 22 -33.68 12.04 -5.57
CA LEU A 22 -34.42 10.82 -5.87
C LEU A 22 -35.63 11.08 -6.79
N GLU A 23 -36.38 12.12 -6.53
CA GLU A 23 -37.51 12.49 -7.36
C GLU A 23 -37.07 12.83 -8.79
N ILE A 24 -36.01 13.60 -8.95
CA ILE A 24 -35.44 13.92 -10.26
C ILE A 24 -34.97 12.64 -10.95
N ALA A 25 -34.24 11.77 -10.23
CA ALA A 25 -33.71 10.53 -10.79
C ALA A 25 -34.78 9.62 -11.38
N HIS A 26 -35.96 9.56 -10.77
CA HIS A 26 -37.11 8.79 -11.29
C HIS A 26 -37.63 9.28 -12.66
N HIS A 27 -37.34 10.53 -13.04
CA HIS A 27 -37.80 11.11 -14.30
C HIS A 27 -36.70 11.11 -15.38
N VAL A 28 -35.45 10.81 -15.01
CA VAL A 28 -34.32 10.72 -15.96
C VAL A 28 -34.41 9.42 -16.73
N LYS A 29 -34.43 9.51 -18.06
CA LYS A 29 -34.37 8.33 -18.92
C LYS A 29 -32.92 7.94 -19.14
N THR A 30 -32.66 6.62 -19.08
CA THR A 30 -31.36 6.05 -19.41
C THR A 30 -31.31 5.62 -20.86
N GLU A 31 -30.15 5.74 -21.49
CA GLU A 31 -29.89 5.29 -22.84
C GLU A 31 -28.54 4.61 -22.95
N SER A 32 -28.35 3.78 -23.95
CA SER A 32 -27.07 3.13 -24.23
C SER A 32 -26.37 3.88 -25.35
N LEU A 33 -25.18 4.35 -25.06
CA LEU A 33 -24.35 5.11 -25.99
C LEU A 33 -23.00 4.43 -26.24
N PRO A 34 -22.40 4.60 -27.41
CA PRO A 34 -20.99 4.25 -27.61
C PRO A 34 -20.11 5.03 -26.62
N LEU A 35 -19.02 4.42 -26.12
CA LEU A 35 -18.17 4.98 -25.07
C LEU A 35 -17.73 6.44 -25.35
N LEU A 36 -17.35 6.76 -26.59
CA LEU A 36 -16.92 8.11 -26.93
C LEU A 36 -18.06 9.15 -26.96
N ALA A 37 -19.31 8.69 -27.01
CA ALA A 37 -20.48 9.55 -26.98
C ALA A 37 -20.99 9.80 -25.55
N THR A 38 -20.39 9.16 -24.54
CA THR A 38 -20.78 9.31 -23.13
C THR A 38 -20.12 10.50 -22.43
N ILE A 39 -19.26 11.25 -23.13
CA ILE A 39 -18.64 12.46 -22.57
C ILE A 39 -19.75 13.43 -22.16
N ASP A 40 -19.63 14.02 -20.98
CA ASP A 40 -20.61 14.93 -20.35
C ASP A 40 -21.97 14.27 -19.98
N HIS A 41 -22.04 12.95 -19.96
CA HIS A 41 -23.19 12.20 -19.45
C HIS A 41 -22.94 11.64 -18.03
N TYR A 42 -24.01 11.38 -17.31
CA TYR A 42 -23.96 10.69 -16.02
C TYR A 42 -24.17 9.19 -16.24
N LEU A 43 -23.44 8.38 -15.49
CA LEU A 43 -23.65 6.94 -15.45
C LEU A 43 -24.99 6.62 -14.81
N ALA A 44 -25.75 5.71 -15.43
CA ALA A 44 -27.02 5.24 -14.90
C ALA A 44 -26.84 4.24 -13.76
N ASP A 45 -25.75 3.47 -13.82
CA ASP A 45 -25.43 2.44 -12.82
C ASP A 45 -23.95 2.55 -12.41
N ASP A 46 -23.61 1.93 -11.31
CA ASP A 46 -22.22 1.79 -10.87
C ASP A 46 -21.39 1.01 -11.88
N VAL A 47 -20.17 1.47 -12.10
CA VAL A 47 -19.21 0.79 -12.96
C VAL A 47 -18.16 0.11 -12.10
N TYR A 48 -18.01 -1.18 -12.29
CA TYR A 48 -17.04 -2.00 -11.58
C TYR A 48 -15.90 -2.41 -12.50
N SER A 49 -14.68 -2.38 -11.97
CA SER A 49 -13.53 -2.94 -12.68
C SER A 49 -13.70 -4.46 -12.84
N MET A 50 -13.46 -4.97 -14.04
CA MET A 50 -13.50 -6.42 -14.29
C MET A 50 -12.34 -7.18 -13.64
N MET A 51 -11.31 -6.46 -13.20
CA MET A 51 -10.16 -7.00 -12.48
C MET A 51 -9.69 -5.99 -11.43
N PRO A 52 -9.07 -6.45 -10.34
CA PRO A 52 -8.54 -5.56 -9.31
C PRO A 52 -7.57 -4.52 -9.88
N VAL A 53 -7.60 -3.28 -9.34
CA VAL A 53 -6.67 -2.21 -9.71
C VAL A 53 -6.11 -1.59 -8.43
N PRO A 54 -4.83 -1.78 -8.16
CA PRO A 54 -3.85 -2.57 -8.91
C PRO A 54 -4.16 -4.09 -8.86
N HIS A 55 -3.70 -4.83 -9.87
CA HIS A 55 -3.89 -6.29 -9.98
C HIS A 55 -2.82 -7.10 -9.22
N TYR A 56 -2.06 -6.45 -8.36
CA TYR A 56 -1.00 -7.03 -7.53
C TYR A 56 -1.04 -6.44 -6.13
N SER A 57 -0.47 -7.15 -5.17
CA SER A 57 -0.25 -6.64 -3.82
C SER A 57 0.90 -5.65 -3.81
N SER A 58 0.69 -4.49 -3.22
CA SER A 58 1.69 -3.42 -3.15
C SER A 58 1.82 -2.87 -1.75
N SER A 59 2.97 -2.25 -1.46
CA SER A 59 3.18 -1.56 -0.20
C SER A 59 2.36 -0.27 -0.13
N ALA A 60 1.77 -0.01 1.03
CA ALA A 60 1.14 1.26 1.34
C ALA A 60 2.13 2.31 1.89
N MET A 61 3.36 1.90 2.20
CA MET A 61 4.38 2.69 2.91
C MET A 61 5.75 2.48 2.30
N ASP A 62 6.64 3.46 2.51
CA ASP A 62 8.08 3.31 2.32
C ASP A 62 8.68 2.57 3.50
N GLY A 63 9.66 1.70 3.25
CA GLY A 63 10.32 0.93 4.29
C GLY A 63 10.86 -0.41 3.79
N TYR A 64 10.56 -1.46 4.53
CA TYR A 64 11.11 -2.81 4.30
C TYR A 64 10.02 -3.85 4.35
N ALA A 65 9.91 -4.67 3.31
CA ALA A 65 9.10 -5.88 3.34
C ALA A 65 9.88 -6.95 4.14
N VAL A 66 9.23 -7.57 5.11
CA VAL A 66 9.85 -8.50 6.07
C VAL A 66 9.13 -9.84 6.12
N ALA A 67 9.85 -10.89 6.46
CA ALA A 67 9.33 -12.21 6.73
C ALA A 67 9.83 -12.72 8.10
N GLY A 68 8.91 -13.25 8.92
CA GLY A 68 9.22 -13.73 10.27
C GLY A 68 9.52 -12.62 11.28
N ALA A 69 10.12 -13.01 12.42
CA ALA A 69 10.46 -12.10 13.49
C ALA A 69 11.82 -11.39 13.29
N PRO A 70 12.00 -10.15 13.85
CA PRO A 70 13.28 -9.46 13.84
C PRO A 70 14.34 -10.17 14.70
N PRO A 71 15.65 -9.88 14.54
CA PRO A 71 16.19 -9.02 13.50
C PRO A 71 16.23 -9.71 12.13
N TRP A 72 16.08 -8.95 11.06
CA TRP A 72 16.08 -9.47 9.69
C TRP A 72 17.39 -9.18 8.98
N ARG A 73 17.84 -10.13 8.19
CA ARG A 73 18.94 -9.94 7.26
C ARG A 73 18.45 -9.16 6.03
N LEU A 74 19.11 -8.04 5.70
CA LEU A 74 18.72 -7.26 4.53
C LEU A 74 19.20 -7.96 3.25
N VAL A 75 18.24 -8.20 2.36
CA VAL A 75 18.48 -8.72 1.01
C VAL A 75 18.12 -7.62 0.01
N THR A 76 19.10 -7.21 -0.79
CA THR A 76 18.90 -6.17 -1.79
C THR A 76 18.85 -6.82 -3.17
N PRO A 77 17.84 -6.48 -4.01
CA PRO A 77 17.81 -6.92 -5.39
C PRO A 77 19.08 -6.50 -6.13
N ALA A 78 19.69 -7.42 -6.88
CA ALA A 78 20.74 -7.06 -7.81
C ALA A 78 20.07 -6.33 -9.00
N TYR A 79 20.28 -5.04 -9.09
CA TYR A 79 19.81 -4.25 -10.24
C TYR A 79 20.83 -4.36 -11.38
N PRO A 80 20.42 -4.81 -12.57
CA PRO A 80 21.25 -4.65 -13.76
C PRO A 80 21.51 -3.15 -13.99
N GLU A 81 22.72 -2.74 -14.31
CA GLU A 81 23.09 -1.33 -14.49
C GLU A 81 22.24 -0.56 -15.51
N ASP A 82 21.59 -1.26 -16.44
CA ASP A 82 20.69 -0.70 -17.46
C ASP A 82 19.20 -0.58 -17.06
N SER A 83 18.83 -0.95 -15.82
CA SER A 83 17.42 -1.08 -15.44
C SER A 83 16.78 0.21 -14.95
N ARG A 84 17.05 1.36 -15.56
CA ARG A 84 16.39 2.63 -15.20
C ARG A 84 14.87 2.63 -15.34
N ALA A 85 14.27 1.63 -16.00
CA ALA A 85 12.87 1.67 -16.39
C ALA A 85 11.89 0.98 -15.42
N ASN A 86 12.33 0.12 -14.47
CA ASN A 86 11.41 -0.72 -13.70
C ASN A 86 11.86 -1.05 -12.26
N ILE A 87 12.48 -0.12 -11.57
CA ILE A 87 12.90 -0.30 -10.17
C ILE A 87 11.74 -0.79 -9.27
N HIS A 88 10.53 -0.33 -9.52
CA HIS A 88 9.33 -0.71 -8.75
C HIS A 88 8.81 -2.13 -9.01
N ARG A 89 9.37 -2.85 -9.98
CA ARG A 89 8.92 -4.21 -10.36
C ARG A 89 9.91 -5.31 -10.04
N LEU A 90 11.10 -4.95 -9.58
CA LEU A 90 12.11 -5.95 -9.21
C LEU A 90 11.89 -6.35 -7.77
N THR A 91 11.39 -7.54 -7.57
CA THR A 91 11.25 -8.16 -6.25
C THR A 91 12.23 -9.32 -6.13
N VAL A 92 12.72 -9.54 -4.92
CA VAL A 92 13.51 -10.71 -4.54
C VAL A 92 12.65 -11.51 -3.58
N PRO A 93 12.41 -12.80 -3.79
CA PRO A 93 11.78 -13.64 -2.77
C PRO A 93 12.55 -13.55 -1.46
N ILE A 94 11.84 -13.44 -0.35
CA ILE A 94 12.43 -13.39 0.98
C ILE A 94 11.94 -14.57 1.83
N ALA A 95 12.85 -15.10 2.63
CA ALA A 95 12.59 -16.17 3.58
C ALA A 95 12.40 -15.60 5.01
N PRO A 96 11.83 -16.36 5.95
CA PRO A 96 11.77 -15.96 7.36
C PRO A 96 13.14 -15.52 7.89
N GLY A 97 13.19 -14.37 8.55
CA GLY A 97 14.42 -13.71 9.01
C GLY A 97 15.08 -12.81 7.95
N GLU A 98 14.41 -12.53 6.84
CA GLU A 98 14.90 -11.64 5.79
C GLU A 98 14.00 -10.42 5.59
N ALA A 99 14.60 -9.35 5.10
CA ALA A 99 13.94 -8.11 4.73
C ALA A 99 14.47 -7.57 3.40
N THR A 100 13.64 -6.85 2.66
CA THR A 100 14.05 -6.16 1.44
C THR A 100 13.45 -4.76 1.37
N PRO A 101 14.19 -3.75 0.88
CA PRO A 101 13.65 -2.39 0.73
C PRO A 101 12.45 -2.38 -0.19
N ILE A 102 11.45 -1.55 0.15
CA ILE A 102 10.26 -1.34 -0.66
C ILE A 102 9.81 0.10 -0.55
N LEU A 103 9.28 0.64 -1.64
CA LEU A 103 8.67 1.97 -1.70
C LEU A 103 7.14 1.85 -1.80
N THR A 104 6.45 2.93 -1.45
CA THR A 104 5.00 3.05 -1.64
C THR A 104 4.58 2.73 -3.07
N GLY A 105 3.61 1.85 -3.23
CA GLY A 105 3.20 1.33 -4.54
C GLY A 105 4.10 0.24 -5.12
N GLY A 106 5.23 -0.07 -4.46
CA GLY A 106 6.14 -1.14 -4.86
C GLY A 106 5.48 -2.52 -4.74
N LEU A 107 5.83 -3.40 -5.67
CA LEU A 107 5.37 -4.79 -5.69
C LEU A 107 5.94 -5.53 -4.47
N LEU A 108 5.08 -6.25 -3.75
CA LEU A 108 5.53 -7.07 -2.64
C LEU A 108 6.38 -8.24 -3.11
N SER A 109 7.45 -8.47 -2.38
CA SER A 109 8.29 -9.66 -2.54
C SER A 109 7.52 -10.92 -2.15
N GLU A 110 7.73 -11.99 -2.86
CA GLU A 110 7.24 -13.31 -2.46
C GLU A 110 7.81 -13.67 -1.08
N GLY A 111 6.95 -14.16 -0.17
CA GLY A 111 7.30 -14.46 1.20
C GLY A 111 7.16 -13.28 2.18
N ALA A 112 6.90 -12.07 1.70
CA ALA A 112 6.65 -10.92 2.58
C ALA A 112 5.38 -11.10 3.41
N GLU A 113 5.49 -10.90 4.73
CA GLU A 113 4.39 -11.02 5.68
C GLU A 113 3.91 -9.66 6.18
N ALA A 114 4.80 -8.68 6.24
CA ALA A 114 4.48 -7.33 6.70
C ALA A 114 5.45 -6.28 6.12
N ILE A 115 5.11 -5.00 6.34
CA ILE A 115 5.98 -3.86 6.04
C ILE A 115 6.39 -3.20 7.36
N VAL A 116 7.69 -3.02 7.54
CA VAL A 116 8.28 -2.18 8.59
C VAL A 116 8.60 -0.84 7.96
N ARG A 117 8.04 0.24 8.49
CA ARG A 117 8.31 1.61 8.01
C ARG A 117 9.76 1.97 8.24
N GLU A 118 10.32 2.79 7.38
CA GLU A 118 11.70 3.27 7.52
C GLU A 118 11.93 3.95 8.87
N GLU A 119 11.01 4.82 9.30
CA GLU A 119 11.08 5.54 10.57
C GLU A 119 10.95 4.65 11.82
N HIS A 120 10.43 3.43 11.66
CA HIS A 120 10.27 2.44 12.73
C HIS A 120 11.35 1.36 12.71
N SER A 121 12.38 1.56 11.90
CA SER A 121 13.44 0.59 11.68
C SER A 121 14.81 1.15 12.00
N ARG A 122 15.79 0.27 12.20
CA ARG A 122 17.18 0.61 12.40
C ARG A 122 18.05 -0.37 11.63
N LEU A 123 18.92 0.15 10.79
CA LEU A 123 19.92 -0.63 10.07
C LEU A 123 21.21 -0.73 10.88
N TYR A 124 21.82 -1.91 10.86
CA TYR A 124 23.10 -2.20 11.45
C TYR A 124 24.03 -2.80 10.40
N GLU A 125 25.31 -2.45 10.45
CA GLU A 125 26.33 -3.14 9.69
C GLU A 125 26.77 -4.43 10.39
N GLY A 126 27.23 -5.43 9.62
CA GLY A 126 27.42 -6.80 10.08
C GLY A 126 28.26 -7.00 11.34
N ALA A 127 29.24 -6.12 11.60
CA ALA A 127 30.06 -6.22 12.83
C ALA A 127 29.29 -5.92 14.13
N GLU A 128 28.29 -5.08 14.09
CA GLU A 128 27.44 -4.75 15.25
C GLU A 128 26.32 -5.77 15.47
N ALA A 129 25.90 -6.43 14.39
CA ALA A 129 24.86 -7.45 14.45
C ALA A 129 25.30 -8.71 15.20
N SER A 130 26.60 -9.07 15.16
CA SER A 130 27.15 -10.26 15.81
C SER A 130 27.12 -10.21 17.36
N SER A 131 26.93 -9.04 17.95
CA SER A 131 26.87 -8.86 19.41
C SER A 131 25.46 -9.01 19.99
N ARG A 132 24.43 -9.19 19.15
CA ARG A 132 23.02 -9.29 19.60
C ARG A 132 22.59 -10.75 19.80
N PRO A 133 21.86 -11.06 20.89
CA PRO A 133 21.29 -12.37 21.09
C PRO A 133 20.29 -12.72 19.98
N GLY A 134 20.50 -13.82 19.29
CA GLY A 134 19.60 -14.31 18.24
C GLY A 134 20.09 -14.12 16.81
N VAL A 135 21.11 -13.31 16.56
CA VAL A 135 21.81 -13.28 15.28
C VAL A 135 22.80 -14.43 15.25
N ALA A 136 22.38 -15.57 14.73
CA ALA A 136 23.26 -16.74 14.57
C ALA A 136 24.45 -16.39 13.69
N ALA A 137 25.62 -16.72 14.14
CA ALA A 137 26.88 -16.57 13.48
C ALA A 137 26.88 -17.29 12.12
N HIS A 138 26.55 -16.56 11.06
CA HIS A 138 26.84 -16.94 9.69
C HIS A 138 27.70 -15.85 9.06
N LEU A 139 28.83 -15.59 9.72
CA LEU A 139 29.83 -14.63 9.30
C LEU A 139 31.04 -15.40 8.75
N GLU A 140 30.97 -15.80 7.51
CA GLU A 140 32.19 -16.01 6.73
C GLU A 140 32.13 -15.23 5.41
N THR A 141 32.93 -14.16 5.44
CA THR A 141 33.59 -13.46 4.31
C THR A 141 32.76 -13.04 3.11
N GLN A 142 32.73 -11.76 2.98
CA GLN A 142 32.53 -10.89 1.83
C GLN A 142 31.22 -10.13 1.76
N SER A 143 31.37 -8.83 1.77
CA SER A 143 30.37 -7.76 1.64
C SER A 143 29.66 -7.42 2.95
N SER A 144 29.49 -6.14 3.19
CA SER A 144 28.78 -5.59 4.34
C SER A 144 27.38 -6.19 4.41
N ILE A 145 27.16 -7.15 5.30
CA ILE A 145 25.83 -7.69 5.56
C ILE A 145 25.12 -6.67 6.43
N HIS A 146 24.01 -6.14 5.94
CA HIS A 146 23.17 -5.23 6.69
C HIS A 146 22.03 -5.99 7.37
N TYR A 147 21.74 -5.64 8.60
CA TYR A 147 20.61 -6.15 9.35
C TYR A 147 19.62 -5.02 9.67
N LEU A 148 18.36 -5.37 9.59
CA LEU A 148 17.24 -4.50 9.97
C LEU A 148 16.66 -4.96 11.29
N ASP A 149 16.39 -4.04 12.19
CA ASP A 149 15.67 -4.30 13.43
C ASP A 149 14.62 -3.21 13.66
N MET A 150 13.74 -3.43 14.62
CA MET A 150 12.77 -2.43 15.02
C MET A 150 13.46 -1.28 15.75
N ALA A 151 13.01 -0.05 15.53
CA ALA A 151 13.42 1.09 16.33
C ALA A 151 12.97 0.90 17.78
N GLU A 152 13.71 1.49 18.71
CA GLU A 152 13.42 1.38 20.13
C GLU A 152 11.98 1.85 20.45
N GLY A 153 11.22 1.03 21.16
CA GLY A 153 9.83 1.31 21.53
C GLY A 153 8.78 0.92 20.50
N PHE A 154 9.17 0.33 19.38
CA PHE A 154 8.23 -0.21 18.41
C PHE A 154 8.16 -1.73 18.47
N GLU A 155 6.95 -2.26 18.28
CA GLU A 155 6.72 -3.70 18.18
C GLU A 155 6.70 -4.13 16.70
N PRO A 156 7.07 -5.38 16.39
CA PRO A 156 6.94 -5.92 15.05
C PRO A 156 5.50 -5.83 14.57
N PRO A 157 5.26 -5.42 13.30
CA PRO A 157 3.92 -5.40 12.75
C PRO A 157 3.36 -6.82 12.65
N ALA A 158 2.03 -6.93 12.82
CA ALA A 158 1.35 -8.20 12.58
C ALA A 158 1.44 -8.56 11.08
N PRO A 159 1.40 -9.86 10.75
CA PRO A 159 1.36 -10.31 9.35
C PRO A 159 0.23 -9.61 8.57
N GLY A 160 0.54 -9.09 7.40
CA GLY A 160 -0.37 -8.31 6.57
C GLY A 160 -0.51 -6.82 6.95
N ALA A 161 0.17 -6.34 8.00
CA ALA A 161 0.17 -4.93 8.37
C ALA A 161 0.84 -4.08 7.29
N ASP A 162 0.24 -2.91 7.02
CA ASP A 162 0.72 -1.95 6.00
C ASP A 162 0.81 -2.53 4.57
N ILE A 163 0.23 -3.70 4.33
CA ILE A 163 0.13 -4.33 3.02
C ILE A 163 -1.27 -4.08 2.45
N ARG A 164 -1.34 -3.58 1.22
CA ARG A 164 -2.60 -3.44 0.48
C ARG A 164 -2.64 -4.45 -0.65
N HIS A 165 -3.71 -5.21 -0.67
CA HIS A 165 -4.03 -6.05 -1.82
C HIS A 165 -4.86 -5.24 -2.81
N ALA A 166 -4.76 -5.58 -4.09
CA ALA A 166 -5.67 -5.11 -5.11
C ALA A 166 -7.09 -5.47 -4.63
N GLY A 167 -7.89 -4.45 -4.41
CA GLY A 167 -9.21 -4.61 -3.79
C GLY A 167 -10.12 -5.54 -4.58
N VAL A 168 -10.86 -6.33 -3.86
CA VAL A 168 -12.05 -7.04 -4.35
C VAL A 168 -13.23 -6.08 -4.24
#